data_e8334399fbff0edec902da57e463b18e
#
_entry.id   e8334399fbff0edec902da57e463b18e
#
_cell.length_a   1.000
_cell.length_b   1.000
_cell.length_c   1.000
_cell.angle_alpha   90.00
_cell.angle_beta   90.00
_cell.angle_gamma   90.00
#
_symmetry.space_group_name_H-M   'P 1'
#
loop_
_entity.id
_entity.type
_entity.pdbx_description
1 polymer ?
#
loop_
_entity_poly.entity_id
_entity_poly.type
_entity_poly.pdbx_seq_one_letter_code
_entity_poly.pdbx_strand_id
1 'polypeptide(L)'
;MVANTTPIFTLTPNTGEMNCLVSTAMAAADAMDGTSSVGTAFALAFTAGADGSRIDEITVRYAATNGSTASGTFAASVIRLWLNNGSDNTTATNNQLLGEIAVPAQTVTALSTQITQPQVLPIELNIPAGYRIYAGSTVAAGGSLAWQVSIAGGDY
;
A
#
# COMPACT_ATOMS: atom_id res chain seq x y z
N MET A 1 10.03 32.70 14.42
CA MET A 1 9.21 31.70 13.72
C MET A 1 7.80 32.27 13.69
N VAL A 2 7.26 32.56 12.51
CA VAL A 2 5.89 33.07 12.40
C VAL A 2 4.99 31.83 12.46
N ALA A 3 4.08 31.76 13.43
CA ALA A 3 3.10 30.67 13.50
C ALA A 3 2.19 30.77 12.26
N ASN A 4 2.04 29.67 11.54
CA ASN A 4 1.04 29.59 10.47
C ASN A 4 -0.33 29.55 11.14
N THR A 5 -1.08 30.63 11.02
CA THR A 5 -2.42 30.76 11.58
C THR A 5 -3.51 30.35 10.59
N THR A 6 -3.13 30.00 9.36
CA THR A 6 -4.06 29.55 8.33
C THR A 6 -4.23 28.04 8.45
N PRO A 7 -5.45 27.50 8.57
CA PRO A 7 -5.65 26.05 8.53
C PRO A 7 -5.06 25.46 7.24
N ILE A 8 -4.26 24.42 7.38
CA ILE A 8 -3.70 23.72 6.24
C ILE A 8 -4.71 22.62 5.84
N PHE A 9 -5.39 22.86 4.74
CA PHE A 9 -6.26 21.86 4.10
C PHE A 9 -5.55 21.28 2.89
N THR A 10 -5.84 20.02 2.58
CA THR A 10 -5.40 19.42 1.31
C THR A 10 -6.09 20.14 0.16
N LEU A 11 -5.33 20.55 -0.83
CA LEU A 11 -5.81 21.32 -1.99
C LEU A 11 -6.21 20.41 -3.14
N THR A 12 -5.50 19.28 -3.31
CA THR A 12 -5.69 18.36 -4.43
C THR A 12 -5.89 16.95 -3.91
N PRO A 13 -6.98 16.26 -4.30
CA PRO A 13 -7.13 14.84 -3.98
C PRO A 13 -5.95 14.05 -4.54
N ASN A 14 -5.39 13.15 -3.74
CA ASN A 14 -4.37 12.21 -4.15
C ASN A 14 -4.81 10.80 -3.72
N THR A 15 -5.04 9.93 -4.67
CA THR A 15 -5.54 8.57 -4.44
C THR A 15 -4.43 7.51 -4.52
N GLY A 16 -3.18 7.95 -4.52
CA GLY A 16 -2.02 7.08 -4.64
C GLY A 16 -1.94 6.40 -6.02
N GLU A 17 -1.16 5.35 -6.09
CA GLU A 17 -1.04 4.54 -7.30
C GLU A 17 -2.30 3.68 -7.45
N MET A 18 -3.16 4.02 -8.40
CA MET A 18 -4.46 3.35 -8.62
C MET A 18 -4.35 1.84 -8.87
N ASN A 19 -3.17 1.36 -9.28
CA ASN A 19 -2.92 -0.04 -9.63
C ASN A 19 -1.74 -0.63 -8.85
N CYS A 20 -1.55 -0.24 -7.60
CA CYS A 20 -0.59 -0.93 -6.76
C CYS A 20 -1.09 -2.36 -6.49
N LEU A 21 -0.49 -3.32 -7.17
CA LEU A 21 -0.84 -4.74 -7.11
C LEU A 21 0.30 -5.51 -6.44
N VAL A 22 -0.03 -6.20 -5.37
CA VAL A 22 0.89 -7.06 -4.62
C VAL A 22 0.54 -8.52 -4.90
N SER A 23 1.38 -9.24 -5.61
CA SER A 23 1.14 -10.64 -5.97
C SER A 23 2.23 -11.60 -5.49
N THR A 24 3.44 -11.10 -5.29
CA THR A 24 4.62 -11.88 -4.88
C THR A 24 4.79 -11.79 -3.36
N ALA A 25 5.13 -12.93 -2.73
CA ALA A 25 5.45 -12.93 -1.31
C ALA A 25 6.78 -12.23 -1.04
N MET A 26 6.83 -11.49 0.06
CA MET A 26 8.09 -11.08 0.66
C MET A 26 8.84 -12.30 1.18
N ALA A 27 10.18 -12.29 1.19
CA ALA A 27 10.95 -13.27 1.96
C ALA A 27 10.69 -13.07 3.47
N ALA A 28 10.85 -14.13 4.26
CA ALA A 28 10.59 -14.08 5.71
C ALA A 28 11.46 -13.04 6.46
N ALA A 29 12.59 -12.65 5.87
CA ALA A 29 13.51 -11.65 6.40
C ALA A 29 13.29 -10.24 5.82
N ASP A 30 12.32 -10.06 4.93
CA ASP A 30 12.08 -8.78 4.25
C ASP A 30 11.43 -7.77 5.20
N ALA A 31 12.27 -6.99 5.81
CA ALA A 31 11.88 -5.84 6.62
C ALA A 31 12.02 -4.51 5.87
N MET A 32 12.12 -4.53 4.53
CA MET A 32 12.65 -3.40 3.75
C MET A 32 14.00 -2.91 4.30
N ASP A 33 14.87 -3.86 4.66
CA ASP A 33 16.17 -3.59 5.26
C ASP A 33 17.33 -3.58 4.24
N GLY A 34 17.02 -3.58 2.96
CA GLY A 34 18.00 -3.55 1.89
C GLY A 34 18.71 -4.89 1.63
N THR A 35 18.41 -5.94 2.38
CA THR A 35 19.08 -7.25 2.24
C THR A 35 18.36 -8.19 1.29
N SER A 36 17.10 -7.91 0.96
CA SER A 36 16.33 -8.71 0.02
C SER A 36 15.96 -7.95 -1.23
N SER A 37 15.68 -8.68 -2.29
CA SER A 37 15.35 -8.17 -3.62
C SER A 37 14.05 -7.33 -3.59
N VAL A 38 14.16 -6.12 -3.14
CA VAL A 38 13.09 -5.13 -2.98
C VAL A 38 12.32 -4.86 -4.28
N GLY A 39 12.88 -5.21 -5.43
CA GLY A 39 12.34 -4.81 -6.73
C GLY A 39 11.01 -5.44 -7.14
N THR A 40 10.62 -6.60 -6.59
CA THR A 40 9.40 -7.31 -7.02
C THR A 40 8.45 -7.66 -5.88
N ALA A 41 8.94 -7.69 -4.65
CA ALA A 41 8.14 -8.06 -3.47
C ALA A 41 7.37 -6.87 -2.86
N PHE A 42 7.82 -5.64 -3.16
CA PHE A 42 7.20 -4.41 -2.68
C PHE A 42 6.72 -3.56 -3.86
N ALA A 43 5.47 -3.15 -3.81
CA ALA A 43 4.89 -2.25 -4.79
C ALA A 43 4.80 -0.83 -4.21
N LEU A 44 5.13 0.17 -5.02
CA LEU A 44 4.91 1.57 -4.68
C LEU A 44 3.41 1.84 -4.68
N ALA A 45 2.88 2.24 -3.53
CA ALA A 45 1.45 2.49 -3.35
C ALA A 45 1.10 3.98 -3.33
N PHE A 46 2.05 4.86 -2.97
CA PHE A 46 1.81 6.28 -2.87
C PHE A 46 3.11 7.08 -2.95
N THR A 47 3.03 8.27 -3.53
CA THR A 47 4.09 9.28 -3.48
C THR A 47 3.47 10.61 -3.07
N ALA A 48 4.00 11.23 -2.01
CA ALA A 48 3.54 12.51 -1.54
C ALA A 48 3.86 13.64 -2.53
N GLY A 49 2.94 14.59 -2.63
CA GLY A 49 3.09 15.78 -3.46
C GLY A 49 4.25 16.69 -3.06
N ALA A 50 4.43 17.78 -3.82
CA ALA A 50 5.57 18.70 -3.67
C ALA A 50 5.61 19.45 -2.32
N ASP A 51 4.45 19.63 -1.70
CA ASP A 51 4.31 20.31 -0.41
C ASP A 51 3.94 19.36 0.74
N GLY A 52 4.00 18.04 0.46
CA GLY A 52 3.56 16.99 1.36
C GLY A 52 2.12 16.57 1.11
N SER A 53 1.68 15.55 1.84
CA SER A 53 0.33 15.00 1.69
C SER A 53 -0.26 14.58 3.03
N ARG A 54 -1.58 14.56 3.10
CA ARG A 54 -2.34 13.89 4.15
C ARG A 54 -2.86 12.57 3.62
N ILE A 55 -2.66 11.50 4.37
CA ILE A 55 -3.24 10.19 4.12
C ILE A 55 -4.39 10.00 5.10
N ASP A 56 -5.57 9.66 4.60
CA ASP A 56 -6.76 9.42 5.42
C ASP A 56 -6.99 7.93 5.66
N GLU A 57 -6.85 7.11 4.62
CA GLU A 57 -7.04 5.66 4.73
C GLU A 57 -6.22 4.87 3.71
N ILE A 58 -5.95 3.62 4.05
CA ILE A 58 -5.37 2.62 3.15
C ILE A 58 -6.33 1.45 3.05
N THR A 59 -6.65 1.04 1.83
CA THR A 59 -7.61 -0.02 1.54
C THR A 59 -6.93 -1.16 0.80
N VAL A 60 -7.21 -2.41 1.20
CA VAL A 60 -6.76 -3.62 0.50
C VAL A 60 -7.97 -4.38 -0.03
N ARG A 61 -7.91 -4.78 -1.30
CA ARG A 61 -8.95 -5.56 -1.99
C ARG A 61 -8.36 -6.74 -2.74
N TYR A 62 -9.18 -7.77 -2.94
CA TYR A 62 -8.84 -8.88 -3.84
C TYR A 62 -8.98 -8.44 -5.29
N ALA A 63 -7.98 -8.73 -6.11
CA ALA A 63 -7.94 -8.38 -7.53
C ALA A 63 -7.20 -9.45 -8.35
N ALA A 64 -7.26 -9.33 -9.67
CA ALA A 64 -6.36 -10.03 -10.55
C ALA A 64 -5.09 -9.18 -10.80
N THR A 65 -4.02 -9.79 -11.31
CA THR A 65 -2.75 -9.10 -11.61
C THR A 65 -2.88 -7.98 -12.65
N ASN A 66 -3.98 -7.96 -13.41
CA ASN A 66 -4.31 -6.88 -14.34
C ASN A 66 -5.31 -5.86 -13.75
N GLY A 67 -5.56 -5.90 -12.44
CA GLY A 67 -6.49 -5.00 -11.76
C GLY A 67 -7.98 -5.29 -11.99
N SER A 68 -8.31 -6.35 -12.75
CA SER A 68 -9.70 -6.73 -13.02
C SER A 68 -10.28 -7.65 -11.92
N THR A 69 -11.47 -8.17 -12.15
CA THR A 69 -12.13 -9.11 -11.24
C THR A 69 -11.32 -10.39 -11.09
N ALA A 70 -11.00 -10.76 -9.85
CA ALA A 70 -10.27 -11.98 -9.53
C ALA A 70 -11.14 -13.22 -9.66
N SER A 71 -10.51 -14.35 -10.04
CA SER A 71 -11.10 -15.69 -9.94
C SER A 71 -10.03 -16.66 -9.47
N GLY A 72 -10.26 -17.32 -8.34
CA GLY A 72 -9.32 -18.26 -7.75
C GLY A 72 -9.35 -18.23 -6.22
N THR A 73 -8.37 -18.86 -5.59
CA THR A 73 -8.26 -18.95 -4.13
C THR A 73 -7.08 -18.11 -3.64
N PHE A 74 -7.38 -17.14 -2.80
CA PHE A 74 -6.39 -16.38 -2.05
C PHE A 74 -6.09 -17.10 -0.73
N ALA A 75 -4.82 -17.26 -0.41
CA ALA A 75 -4.41 -17.66 0.93
C ALA A 75 -4.57 -16.48 1.92
N ALA A 76 -4.73 -16.78 3.21
CA ALA A 76 -4.64 -15.76 4.23
C ALA A 76 -3.24 -15.12 4.22
N SER A 77 -3.18 -13.81 4.33
CA SER A 77 -1.93 -13.07 4.27
C SER A 77 -1.96 -11.85 5.17
N VAL A 78 -0.81 -11.22 5.35
CA VAL A 78 -0.68 -9.89 5.96
C VAL A 78 -0.04 -8.96 4.92
N ILE A 79 -0.73 -7.88 4.62
CA ILE A 79 -0.17 -6.80 3.81
C ILE A 79 0.54 -5.85 4.75
N ARG A 80 1.85 -5.69 4.54
CA ARG A 80 2.71 -4.77 5.27
C ARG A 80 2.88 -3.48 4.50
N LEU A 81 2.86 -2.38 5.22
CA LEU A 81 2.97 -1.03 4.68
C LEU A 81 4.19 -0.35 5.28
N TRP A 82 5.04 0.21 4.45
CA TRP A 82 6.24 0.95 4.87
C TRP A 82 6.20 2.39 4.37
N LEU A 83 6.51 3.30 5.28
CA LEU A 83 6.82 4.67 4.95
C LEU A 83 8.30 4.77 4.61
N ASN A 84 8.61 5.31 3.45
CA ASN A 84 9.96 5.61 2.97
C ASN A 84 10.16 7.13 2.91
N ASN A 85 11.34 7.61 3.27
CA ASN A 85 11.67 9.04 3.32
C ASN A 85 11.94 9.68 1.93
N GLY A 86 11.58 9.00 0.85
CA GLY A 86 11.80 9.45 -0.53
C GLY A 86 13.16 9.07 -1.11
N SER A 87 14.04 8.49 -0.28
CA SER A 87 15.35 7.99 -0.72
C SER A 87 15.29 6.56 -1.23
N ASP A 88 16.45 5.94 -1.43
CA ASP A 88 16.56 4.54 -1.80
C ASP A 88 15.88 3.64 -0.77
N ASN A 89 14.94 2.83 -1.21
CA ASN A 89 14.16 1.93 -0.36
C ASN A 89 14.93 0.65 0.02
N THR A 90 16.11 0.40 -0.54
CA THR A 90 16.97 -0.72 -0.17
C THR A 90 17.78 -0.46 1.10
N THR A 91 17.81 0.78 1.58
CA THR A 91 18.50 1.17 2.81
C THR A 91 17.51 1.15 3.99
N ALA A 92 17.77 0.30 4.98
CA ALA A 92 16.86 0.08 6.13
C ALA A 92 16.47 1.38 6.85
N THR A 93 17.42 2.29 7.07
CA THR A 93 17.19 3.56 7.78
C THR A 93 16.29 4.54 7.03
N ASN A 94 16.01 4.29 5.76
CA ASN A 94 15.10 5.10 4.96
C ASN A 94 13.65 4.65 5.08
N ASN A 95 13.39 3.52 5.75
CA ASN A 95 12.08 2.89 5.79
C ASN A 95 11.61 2.67 7.23
N GLN A 96 10.32 2.83 7.45
CA GLN A 96 9.66 2.57 8.72
C GLN A 96 8.40 1.75 8.48
N LEU A 97 8.18 0.68 9.24
CA LEU A 97 6.91 -0.04 9.22
C LEU A 97 5.80 0.90 9.69
N LEU A 98 4.85 1.16 8.80
CA LEU A 98 3.72 2.04 9.05
C LEU A 98 2.53 1.28 9.65
N GLY A 99 2.30 0.06 9.18
CA GLY A 99 1.21 -0.77 9.67
C GLY A 99 1.08 -2.08 8.93
N GLU A 100 0.14 -2.88 9.39
CA GLU A 100 -0.16 -4.19 8.84
C GLU A 100 -1.68 -4.37 8.70
N ILE A 101 -2.11 -4.98 7.59
CA ILE A 101 -3.51 -5.30 7.32
C ILE A 101 -3.62 -6.81 7.10
N ALA A 102 -4.33 -7.49 8.00
CA ALA A 102 -4.62 -8.92 7.82
C ALA A 102 -5.70 -9.10 6.75
N VAL A 103 -5.43 -9.94 5.77
CA VAL A 103 -6.38 -10.32 4.72
C VAL A 103 -6.72 -11.80 4.85
N PRO A 104 -7.99 -12.17 5.01
CA PRO A 104 -8.40 -13.56 5.17
C PRO A 104 -8.24 -14.36 3.88
N ALA A 105 -8.20 -15.69 4.01
CA ALA A 105 -8.31 -16.57 2.84
C ALA A 105 -9.71 -16.47 2.23
N GLN A 106 -9.78 -16.43 0.90
CA GLN A 106 -11.04 -16.39 0.19
C GLN A 106 -10.93 -17.05 -1.18
N THR A 107 -11.92 -17.88 -1.53
CA THR A 107 -12.11 -18.34 -2.91
C THR A 107 -13.12 -17.43 -3.58
N VAL A 108 -12.75 -16.84 -4.70
CA VAL A 108 -13.57 -15.93 -5.49
C VAL A 108 -13.79 -16.46 -6.89
N THR A 109 -14.97 -16.23 -7.43
CA THR A 109 -15.29 -16.49 -8.83
C THR A 109 -15.79 -15.19 -9.46
N ALA A 110 -15.30 -14.88 -10.65
CA ALA A 110 -15.55 -13.60 -11.33
C ALA A 110 -17.05 -13.26 -11.53
N LEU A 111 -17.93 -14.25 -11.52
CA LEU A 111 -19.34 -14.07 -11.86
C LEU A 111 -20.32 -14.28 -10.70
N SER A 112 -19.93 -14.95 -9.62
CA SER A 112 -20.90 -15.38 -8.60
C SER A 112 -20.51 -15.14 -7.16
N THR A 113 -19.25 -14.80 -6.90
CA THR A 113 -18.79 -14.58 -5.54
C THR A 113 -18.66 -13.08 -5.27
N GLN A 114 -19.40 -12.59 -4.29
CA GLN A 114 -19.19 -11.26 -3.78
C GLN A 114 -17.82 -11.21 -3.09
N ILE A 115 -16.97 -10.31 -3.52
CA ILE A 115 -15.69 -10.04 -2.87
C ILE A 115 -15.99 -9.55 -1.45
N THR A 116 -15.32 -10.11 -0.47
CA THR A 116 -15.35 -9.63 0.91
C THR A 116 -15.10 -8.13 0.96
N GLN A 117 -15.73 -7.43 1.89
CA GLN A 117 -15.52 -6.01 2.14
C GLN A 117 -14.02 -5.69 2.15
N PRO A 118 -13.61 -4.58 1.54
CA PRO A 118 -12.22 -4.16 1.59
C PRO A 118 -11.73 -4.07 3.03
N GLN A 119 -10.50 -4.49 3.27
CA GLN A 119 -9.85 -4.26 4.56
C GLN A 119 -9.33 -2.82 4.57
N VAL A 120 -9.73 -2.06 5.56
CA VAL A 120 -9.43 -0.62 5.66
C VAL A 120 -8.57 -0.37 6.88
N LEU A 121 -7.48 0.38 6.71
CA LEU A 121 -6.68 0.94 7.77
C LEU A 121 -6.85 2.46 7.76
N PRO A 122 -7.64 3.04 8.68
CA PRO A 122 -7.66 4.49 8.87
C PRO A 122 -6.34 4.91 9.51
N ILE A 123 -5.71 5.96 9.00
CA ILE A 123 -4.35 6.30 9.45
C ILE A 123 -4.17 7.76 9.81
N GLU A 124 -4.86 8.70 9.15
CA GLU A 124 -4.80 10.15 9.40
C GLU A 124 -3.36 10.68 9.57
N LEU A 125 -2.50 10.39 8.62
CA LEU A 125 -1.07 10.71 8.67
C LEU A 125 -0.72 11.86 7.72
N ASN A 126 0.01 12.85 8.23
CA ASN A 126 0.65 13.87 7.40
C ASN A 126 2.07 13.43 7.09
N ILE A 127 2.42 13.39 5.80
CA ILE A 127 3.75 12.99 5.34
C ILE A 127 4.42 14.11 4.56
N PRO A 128 5.75 14.27 4.72
CA PRO A 128 6.52 15.31 4.00
C PRO A 128 6.54 15.07 2.49
N ALA A 129 6.91 16.14 1.77
CA ALA A 129 7.11 16.11 0.32
C ALA A 129 8.04 14.97 -0.12
N GLY A 130 7.64 14.25 -1.17
CA GLY A 130 8.43 13.19 -1.78
C GLY A 130 8.53 11.88 -0.98
N TYR A 131 7.93 11.80 0.20
CA TYR A 131 7.82 10.54 0.94
C TYR A 131 6.96 9.55 0.17
N ARG A 132 7.20 8.26 0.37
CA ARG A 132 6.54 7.18 -0.35
C ARG A 132 5.98 6.13 0.60
N ILE A 133 4.90 5.48 0.18
CA ILE A 133 4.39 4.30 0.88
C ILE A 133 4.53 3.10 -0.06
N TYR A 134 5.15 2.05 0.45
CA TYR A 134 5.28 0.76 -0.21
C TYR A 134 4.43 -0.29 0.48
N ALA A 135 3.91 -1.22 -0.30
CA ALA A 135 3.14 -2.36 0.19
C ALA A 135 3.80 -3.68 -0.21
N GLY A 136 3.79 -4.65 0.68
CA GLY A 136 4.25 -6.01 0.44
C GLY A 136 3.34 -7.04 1.10
N SER A 137 3.35 -8.28 0.62
CA SER A 137 2.54 -9.38 1.14
C SER A 137 3.40 -10.46 1.77
N THR A 138 2.96 -11.05 2.89
CA THR A 138 3.67 -12.18 3.52
C THR A 138 3.47 -13.51 2.79
N VAL A 139 2.44 -13.63 1.95
CA VAL A 139 2.15 -14.84 1.17
C VAL A 139 1.87 -14.43 -0.27
N ALA A 140 2.32 -15.22 -1.24
CA ALA A 140 1.98 -14.96 -2.64
C ALA A 140 0.48 -15.15 -2.90
N ALA A 141 -0.11 -14.29 -3.71
CA ALA A 141 -1.52 -14.41 -4.08
C ALA A 141 -1.80 -15.64 -4.96
N GLY A 142 -0.79 -16.11 -5.69
CA GLY A 142 -0.86 -17.25 -6.58
C GLY A 142 -1.49 -16.95 -7.95
N GLY A 143 -1.00 -17.62 -8.98
CA GLY A 143 -1.55 -17.51 -10.34
C GLY A 143 -1.64 -16.07 -10.85
N SER A 144 -2.82 -15.72 -11.38
CA SER A 144 -3.12 -14.35 -11.86
C SER A 144 -3.83 -13.49 -10.80
N LEU A 145 -3.65 -13.80 -9.51
CA LEU A 145 -4.27 -13.10 -8.40
C LEU A 145 -3.31 -12.05 -7.80
N ALA A 146 -3.87 -10.99 -7.23
CA ALA A 146 -3.13 -9.95 -6.52
C ALA A 146 -4.00 -9.30 -5.44
N TRP A 147 -3.37 -8.69 -4.46
CA TRP A 147 -4.04 -7.72 -3.59
C TRP A 147 -3.83 -6.32 -4.17
N GLN A 148 -4.91 -5.62 -4.41
CA GLN A 148 -4.88 -4.22 -4.78
C GLN A 148 -4.83 -3.37 -3.51
N VAL A 149 -3.79 -2.56 -3.39
CA VAL A 149 -3.64 -1.59 -2.31
C VAL A 149 -3.93 -0.20 -2.86
N SER A 150 -4.86 0.50 -2.24
CA SER A 150 -5.25 1.86 -2.62
C SER A 150 -5.10 2.76 -1.41
N ILE A 151 -4.62 3.98 -1.65
CA ILE A 151 -4.42 4.99 -0.61
C ILE A 151 -5.26 6.20 -0.97
N ALA A 152 -6.05 6.69 -0.02
CA ALA A 152 -6.86 7.89 -0.18
C ALA A 152 -6.32 9.01 0.71
N GLY A 153 -6.27 10.22 0.16
CA GLY A 153 -5.79 11.40 0.84
C GLY A 153 -5.77 12.63 -0.07
N GLY A 154 -4.93 13.59 0.25
CA GLY A 154 -4.78 14.79 -0.56
C GLY A 154 -3.42 15.46 -0.36
N ASP A 155 -2.98 16.19 -1.37
CA ASP A 155 -1.76 16.98 -1.36
C ASP A 155 -2.04 18.40 -0.86
N TYR A 156 -1.08 19.01 -0.18
CA TYR A 156 -1.13 20.39 0.29
C TYR A 156 -0.81 21.39 -0.80
#